data_e30b28565469cc7dcca69d5255a89ada
#
_entry.id   e30b28565469cc7dcca69d5255a89ada
#
_cell.length_a   1.000
_cell.length_b   1.000
_cell.length_c   1.000
_cell.angle_alpha   90.00
_cell.angle_beta   90.00
_cell.angle_gamma   90.00
#
_symmetry.space_group_name_H-M   'P 1'
#
loop_
_entity.id
_entity.type
_entity.pdbx_description
1 polymer ?
#
loop_
_entity_poly.entity_id
_entity_poly.type
_entity_poly.pdbx_seq_one_letter_code
_entity_poly.pdbx_strand_id
1 'polypeptide(L)'
;MKFYTRLKLEEAQYFLEQFRKTTLSSKKNRFYLSAFLHAWRSVIDVMLYDFARYYGLYNFKNPNRSNHIVKFADHIQKTARNQKKKQAVEFIDWWFGKLLEVYKSELSGMRKLVTHTGGLTLPEYVQEAPLGRFSLRDYIHAKQIEEEIAVTEETCQEGYSLVENIVDEAEKKFSVKLS
;
A
#
# COMPACT_ATOMS: atom_id res chain seq x y z
N MET A 1 7.48 20.79 -11.41
CA MET A 1 8.00 19.71 -10.55
C MET A 1 7.26 18.45 -10.92
N LYS A 2 7.94 17.32 -11.11
CA LYS A 2 7.26 16.06 -11.46
C LYS A 2 6.82 15.35 -10.18
N PHE A 3 5.55 14.98 -10.11
CA PHE A 3 4.96 14.17 -9.04
C PHE A 3 4.83 12.72 -9.51
N TYR A 4 4.87 11.79 -8.58
CA TYR A 4 4.84 10.35 -8.86
C TYR A 4 3.61 9.65 -8.29
N THR A 5 2.79 10.36 -7.51
CA THR A 5 1.60 9.79 -6.85
C THR A 5 0.59 9.25 -7.88
N ARG A 6 0.24 10.03 -8.90
CA ARG A 6 -0.68 9.57 -9.97
C ARG A 6 -0.09 8.42 -10.77
N LEU A 7 1.19 8.47 -11.10
CA LEU A 7 1.86 7.37 -11.79
C LEU A 7 1.81 6.07 -10.97
N LYS A 8 1.96 6.16 -9.65
CA LYS A 8 1.85 5.00 -8.76
C LYS A 8 0.40 4.49 -8.65
N LEU A 9 -0.58 5.38 -8.73
CA LEU A 9 -1.99 5.00 -8.79
C LEU A 9 -2.33 4.29 -10.11
N GLU A 10 -1.83 4.79 -11.25
CA GLU A 10 -1.96 4.14 -12.55
C GLU A 10 -1.30 2.75 -12.58
N GLU A 11 -0.14 2.59 -11.92
CA GLU A 11 0.52 1.30 -11.76
C GLU A 11 -0.36 0.32 -10.97
N ALA A 12 -1.00 0.78 -9.88
CA ALA A 12 -1.93 -0.05 -9.12
C ALA A 12 -3.14 -0.45 -9.97
N GLN A 13 -3.72 0.48 -10.72
CA GLN A 13 -4.83 0.20 -11.64
C GLN A 13 -4.44 -0.84 -12.68
N TYR A 14 -3.28 -0.71 -13.31
CA TYR A 14 -2.78 -1.66 -14.29
C TYR A 14 -2.71 -3.08 -13.71
N PHE A 15 -2.14 -3.26 -12.52
CA PHE A 15 -2.04 -4.58 -11.92
C PHE A 15 -3.40 -5.15 -11.50
N LEU A 16 -4.33 -4.31 -11.06
CA LEU A 16 -5.71 -4.71 -10.78
C LEU A 16 -6.43 -5.22 -12.04
N GLU A 17 -6.27 -4.51 -13.16
CA GLU A 17 -6.81 -4.94 -14.45
C GLU A 17 -6.20 -6.26 -14.95
N GLN A 18 -4.88 -6.44 -14.78
CA GLN A 18 -4.23 -7.71 -15.13
C GLN A 18 -4.70 -8.86 -14.21
N PHE A 19 -4.88 -8.61 -12.92
CA PHE A 19 -5.44 -9.55 -11.97
C PHE A 19 -6.82 -10.04 -12.42
N ARG A 20 -7.71 -9.13 -12.85
CA ARG A 20 -9.05 -9.43 -13.35
C ARG A 20 -9.06 -10.29 -14.62
N LYS A 21 -8.11 -10.07 -15.50
CA LYS A 21 -8.00 -10.78 -16.78
C LYS A 21 -7.42 -12.19 -16.66
N THR A 22 -6.89 -12.55 -15.49
CA THR A 22 -6.21 -13.83 -15.29
C THR A 22 -7.06 -14.81 -14.49
N THR A 23 -6.95 -16.10 -14.80
CA THR A 23 -7.64 -17.15 -14.06
C THR A 23 -7.14 -17.22 -12.62
N LEU A 24 -8.06 -17.30 -11.65
CA LEU A 24 -7.77 -17.26 -10.21
C LEU A 24 -6.71 -18.26 -9.72
N SER A 25 -6.64 -19.45 -10.35
CA SER A 25 -5.68 -20.49 -9.99
C SER A 25 -4.30 -20.35 -10.62
N SER A 26 -4.07 -19.33 -11.47
CA SER A 26 -2.81 -19.21 -12.20
C SER A 26 -1.72 -18.52 -11.38
N LYS A 27 -0.45 -18.95 -11.58
CA LYS A 27 0.73 -18.23 -11.00
C LYS A 27 0.75 -16.75 -11.38
N LYS A 28 0.28 -16.42 -12.59
CA LYS A 28 0.19 -15.03 -13.07
C LYS A 28 -0.81 -14.21 -12.24
N ASN A 29 -1.96 -14.79 -11.89
CA ASN A 29 -2.96 -14.12 -11.07
C ASN A 29 -2.37 -13.72 -9.70
N ARG A 30 -1.68 -14.64 -9.03
CA ARG A 30 -0.99 -14.39 -7.75
C ARG A 30 0.08 -13.29 -7.87
N PHE A 31 0.83 -13.31 -8.96
CA PHE A 31 1.82 -12.26 -9.23
C PHE A 31 1.15 -10.89 -9.37
N TYR A 32 0.08 -10.79 -10.16
CA TYR A 32 -0.63 -9.53 -10.36
C TYR A 32 -1.30 -9.03 -9.09
N LEU A 33 -1.89 -9.92 -8.29
CA LEU A 33 -2.43 -9.55 -6.98
C LEU A 33 -1.34 -8.99 -6.05
N SER A 34 -0.21 -9.67 -5.95
CA SER A 34 0.92 -9.19 -5.13
C SER A 34 1.44 -7.84 -5.63
N ALA A 35 1.62 -7.68 -6.93
CA ALA A 35 2.06 -6.43 -7.54
C ALA A 35 1.06 -5.28 -7.29
N PHE A 36 -0.25 -5.57 -7.43
CA PHE A 36 -1.32 -4.63 -7.09
C PHE A 36 -1.24 -4.18 -5.63
N LEU A 37 -1.18 -5.12 -4.68
CA LEU A 37 -1.14 -4.81 -3.26
C LEU A 37 0.07 -3.95 -2.87
N HIS A 38 1.22 -4.19 -3.52
CA HIS A 38 2.42 -3.37 -3.33
C HIS A 38 2.27 -1.97 -3.93
N ALA A 39 1.79 -1.86 -5.17
CA ALA A 39 1.58 -0.59 -5.83
C ALA A 39 0.54 0.26 -5.09
N TRP A 40 -0.62 -0.33 -4.78
CA TRP A 40 -1.71 0.28 -4.03
C TRP A 40 -1.23 0.89 -2.71
N ARG A 41 -0.52 0.12 -1.89
CA ARG A 41 -0.03 0.62 -0.61
C ARG A 41 0.99 1.74 -0.78
N SER A 42 1.81 1.66 -1.82
CA SER A 42 2.86 2.65 -2.10
C SER A 42 2.32 4.00 -2.54
N VAL A 43 1.06 4.10 -3.01
CA VAL A 43 0.43 5.39 -3.38
C VAL A 43 0.51 6.39 -2.23
N ILE A 44 0.12 5.97 -1.02
CA ILE A 44 0.12 6.82 0.18
C ILE A 44 1.54 7.23 0.58
N ASP A 45 2.50 6.33 0.46
CA ASP A 45 3.90 6.61 0.79
C ASP A 45 4.50 7.60 -0.21
N VAL A 46 4.27 7.40 -1.52
CA VAL A 46 4.75 8.30 -2.58
C VAL A 46 4.12 9.68 -2.45
N MET A 47 2.84 9.75 -2.10
CA MET A 47 2.14 11.02 -1.87
C MET A 47 2.83 11.85 -0.77
N LEU A 48 3.25 11.24 0.34
CA LEU A 48 4.00 11.94 1.38
C LEU A 48 5.33 12.50 0.85
N TYR A 49 6.07 11.72 0.04
CA TYR A 49 7.32 12.20 -0.57
C TYR A 49 7.09 13.35 -1.55
N ASP A 50 6.07 13.27 -2.37
CA ASP A 50 5.73 14.31 -3.34
C ASP A 50 5.37 15.63 -2.63
N PHE A 51 4.54 15.57 -1.59
CA PHE A 51 4.21 16.76 -0.80
C PHE A 51 5.39 17.29 0.00
N ALA A 52 6.21 16.42 0.60
CA ALA A 52 7.43 16.86 1.29
C ALA A 52 8.38 17.63 0.34
N ARG A 53 8.47 17.18 -0.91
CA ARG A 53 9.23 17.89 -1.97
C ARG A 53 8.57 19.22 -2.35
N TYR A 54 7.26 19.21 -2.55
CA TYR A 54 6.50 20.38 -2.93
C TYR A 54 6.68 21.53 -1.91
N TYR A 55 6.62 21.18 -0.63
CA TYR A 55 6.85 22.16 0.44
C TYR A 55 8.34 22.44 0.73
N GLY A 56 9.26 21.84 -0.02
CA GLY A 56 10.71 22.04 0.19
C GLY A 56 11.21 21.53 1.54
N LEU A 57 10.59 20.47 2.06
CA LEU A 57 10.94 19.83 3.34
C LEU A 57 11.86 18.62 3.15
N TYR A 58 12.05 18.18 1.92
CA TYR A 58 12.85 17.01 1.57
C TYR A 58 13.74 17.29 0.38
N ASN A 59 15.03 16.93 0.50
CA ASN A 59 16.00 17.01 -0.59
C ASN A 59 16.61 15.63 -0.84
N PHE A 60 16.50 15.12 -2.07
CA PHE A 60 17.09 13.84 -2.48
C PHE A 60 18.61 13.75 -2.32
N LYS A 61 19.31 14.90 -2.30
CA LYS A 61 20.77 14.92 -2.14
C LYS A 61 21.24 14.53 -0.73
N ASN A 62 20.33 14.59 0.27
CA ASN A 62 20.61 14.19 1.64
C ASN A 62 19.42 13.39 2.20
N PRO A 63 19.22 12.14 1.71
CA PRO A 63 18.10 11.34 2.16
C PRO A 63 18.39 10.88 3.60
N ASN A 64 17.80 11.53 4.59
CA ASN A 64 17.57 10.90 5.88
C ASN A 64 16.63 9.73 5.63
N ARG A 65 17.19 8.60 5.15
CA ARG A 65 16.48 7.38 4.86
C ARG A 65 16.10 6.71 6.19
N SER A 66 15.02 7.21 6.77
CA SER A 66 14.29 6.35 7.69
C SER A 66 13.60 5.29 6.84
N ASN A 67 13.99 4.02 7.00
CA ASN A 67 13.34 2.88 6.34
C ASN A 67 11.87 2.69 6.76
N HIS A 68 11.33 3.61 7.55
CA HIS A 68 9.98 3.55 8.08
C HIS A 68 9.24 4.86 7.78
N ILE A 69 8.18 4.77 6.98
CA ILE A 69 7.41 5.93 6.48
C ILE A 69 6.88 6.83 7.61
N VAL A 70 6.47 6.26 8.74
CA VAL A 70 5.98 7.01 9.89
C VAL A 70 7.09 7.89 10.50
N LYS A 71 8.31 7.34 10.66
CA LYS A 71 9.46 8.13 11.15
C LYS A 71 9.84 9.23 10.18
N PHE A 72 9.69 8.99 8.88
CA PHE A 72 9.88 10.01 7.87
C PHE A 72 8.83 11.12 8.01
N ALA A 73 7.55 10.78 8.14
CA ALA A 73 6.46 11.74 8.36
C ALA A 73 6.68 12.59 9.61
N ASP A 74 7.05 11.98 10.73
CA ASP A 74 7.40 12.69 11.98
C ASP A 74 8.55 13.70 11.78
N HIS A 75 9.59 13.28 11.04
CA HIS A 75 10.71 14.15 10.73
C HIS A 75 10.28 15.35 9.88
N ILE A 76 9.50 15.11 8.84
CA ILE A 76 8.97 16.16 7.95
C ILE A 76 8.05 17.10 8.71
N GLN A 77 7.18 16.58 9.61
CA GLN A 77 6.30 17.39 10.44
C GLN A 77 7.10 18.34 11.36
N LYS A 78 8.13 17.82 12.05
CA LYS A 78 9.01 18.65 12.89
C LYS A 78 9.70 19.73 12.07
N THR A 79 10.19 19.38 10.90
CA THR A 79 10.84 20.33 9.97
C THR A 79 9.85 21.40 9.51
N ALA A 80 8.62 21.02 9.15
CA ALA A 80 7.56 21.95 8.74
C ALA A 80 7.19 22.94 9.87
N ARG A 81 7.08 22.46 11.11
CA ARG A 81 6.83 23.30 12.29
C ARG A 81 7.95 24.29 12.52
N ASN A 82 9.20 23.84 12.47
CA ASN A 82 10.38 24.69 12.65
C ASN A 82 10.47 25.78 11.56
N GLN A 83 10.07 25.45 10.33
CA GLN A 83 10.03 26.38 9.19
C GLN A 83 8.72 27.19 9.13
N LYS A 84 7.81 27.05 10.09
CA LYS A 84 6.49 27.73 10.16
C LYS A 84 5.62 27.52 8.91
N LYS A 85 5.74 26.37 8.25
CA LYS A 85 4.97 25.98 7.05
C LYS A 85 3.64 25.37 7.45
N LYS A 86 2.62 26.17 7.76
CA LYS A 86 1.31 25.74 8.27
C LYS A 86 0.65 24.69 7.37
N GLN A 87 0.54 24.97 6.06
CA GLN A 87 -0.09 24.01 5.12
C GLN A 87 0.61 22.64 5.09
N ALA A 88 1.93 22.61 5.22
CA ALA A 88 2.68 21.37 5.28
C ALA A 88 2.37 20.56 6.55
N VAL A 89 2.19 21.24 7.69
CA VAL A 89 1.79 20.60 8.95
C VAL A 89 0.37 20.04 8.80
N GLU A 90 -0.58 20.83 8.29
CA GLU A 90 -1.96 20.39 8.03
C GLU A 90 -2.02 19.20 7.09
N PHE A 91 -1.20 19.18 6.03
CA PHE A 91 -1.10 18.04 5.14
C PHE A 91 -0.64 16.78 5.87
N ILE A 92 0.40 16.86 6.69
CA ILE A 92 0.95 15.69 7.37
C ILE A 92 -0.03 15.15 8.42
N ASP A 93 -0.72 16.03 9.16
CA ASP A 93 -1.76 15.63 10.10
C ASP A 93 -2.93 14.91 9.40
N TRP A 94 -3.37 15.46 8.25
CA TRP A 94 -4.39 14.84 7.40
C TRP A 94 -3.89 13.49 6.83
N TRP A 95 -2.65 13.43 6.34
CA TRP A 95 -2.03 12.23 5.79
C TRP A 95 -1.96 11.09 6.82
N PHE A 96 -1.65 11.37 8.08
CA PHE A 96 -1.70 10.36 9.15
C PHE A 96 -3.10 9.78 9.33
N GLY A 97 -4.14 10.60 9.25
CA GLY A 97 -5.53 10.14 9.28
C GLY A 97 -5.82 9.17 8.13
N LYS A 98 -5.43 9.53 6.91
CA LYS A 98 -5.62 8.71 5.71
C LYS A 98 -4.76 7.43 5.72
N LEU A 99 -3.54 7.51 6.22
CA LEU A 99 -2.72 6.33 6.45
C LEU A 99 -3.43 5.32 7.36
N LEU A 100 -4.07 5.80 8.42
CA LEU A 100 -4.82 4.95 9.36
C LEU A 100 -6.06 4.32 8.69
N GLU A 101 -6.79 5.05 7.82
CA GLU A 101 -7.89 4.51 7.03
C GLU A 101 -7.42 3.35 6.16
N VAL A 102 -6.31 3.54 5.44
CA VAL A 102 -5.71 2.49 4.60
C VAL A 102 -5.24 1.29 5.42
N TYR A 103 -4.67 1.51 6.61
CA TYR A 103 -4.26 0.40 7.49
C TYR A 103 -5.41 -0.40 8.06
N LYS A 104 -6.58 0.21 8.24
CA LYS A 104 -7.80 -0.45 8.73
C LYS A 104 -8.58 -1.16 7.62
N SER A 105 -8.26 -0.92 6.35
CA SER A 105 -8.93 -1.59 5.23
C SER A 105 -8.62 -3.09 5.22
N GLU A 106 -9.55 -3.90 4.74
CA GLU A 106 -9.38 -5.34 4.57
C GLU A 106 -8.17 -5.66 3.70
N LEU A 107 -7.96 -4.87 2.66
CA LEU A 107 -6.84 -5.03 1.73
C LEU A 107 -5.47 -4.91 2.42
N SER A 108 -5.38 -4.13 3.49
CA SER A 108 -4.14 -4.02 4.29
C SER A 108 -3.81 -5.32 5.05
N GLY A 109 -4.82 -6.02 5.53
CA GLY A 109 -4.68 -7.34 6.14
C GLY A 109 -4.13 -8.36 5.16
N MET A 110 -4.69 -8.40 3.95
CA MET A 110 -4.27 -9.27 2.85
C MET A 110 -2.82 -9.03 2.44
N ARG A 111 -2.40 -7.77 2.32
CA ARG A 111 -1.00 -7.45 2.02
C ARG A 111 -0.03 -8.06 3.01
N LYS A 112 -0.35 -8.01 4.30
CA LYS A 112 0.50 -8.63 5.34
C LYS A 112 0.66 -10.12 5.11
N LEU A 113 -0.43 -10.82 4.79
CA LEU A 113 -0.41 -12.24 4.49
C LEU A 113 0.45 -12.55 3.27
N VAL A 114 0.20 -11.89 2.14
CA VAL A 114 0.98 -12.08 0.90
C VAL A 114 2.47 -11.82 1.11
N THR A 115 2.82 -10.81 1.91
CA THR A 115 4.23 -10.43 2.13
C THR A 115 4.95 -11.37 3.10
N HIS A 116 4.26 -11.88 4.13
CA HIS A 116 4.89 -12.69 5.18
C HIS A 116 4.84 -14.20 4.94
N THR A 117 3.90 -14.66 4.10
CA THR A 117 3.73 -16.10 3.81
C THR A 117 4.35 -16.53 2.49
N GLY A 118 5.08 -15.65 1.80
CA GLY A 118 5.70 -15.98 0.50
C GLY A 118 4.72 -16.11 -0.67
N GLY A 119 3.53 -15.56 -0.50
CA GLY A 119 2.45 -15.61 -1.48
C GLY A 119 1.34 -16.59 -1.08
N LEU A 120 0.20 -16.50 -1.75
CA LEU A 120 -0.99 -17.36 -1.56
C LEU A 120 -0.77 -18.84 -2.00
N THR A 121 0.41 -19.40 -1.71
CA THR A 121 0.82 -20.77 -2.11
C THR A 121 0.66 -21.78 -0.99
N LEU A 122 0.02 -21.43 0.11
CA LEU A 122 -0.14 -22.32 1.25
C LEU A 122 -0.76 -23.69 0.87
N PRO A 123 -1.80 -23.79 0.03
CA PRO A 123 -2.37 -25.10 -0.32
C PRO A 123 -1.42 -26.00 -1.12
N GLU A 124 -0.74 -25.46 -2.14
CA GLU A 124 0.24 -26.24 -2.94
C GLU A 124 1.48 -26.59 -2.11
N TYR A 125 1.97 -25.66 -1.30
CA TYR A 125 3.16 -25.90 -0.47
C TYR A 125 2.89 -26.92 0.65
N VAL A 126 1.69 -26.92 1.21
CA VAL A 126 1.25 -27.89 2.22
C VAL A 126 1.06 -29.28 1.60
N GLN A 127 0.62 -29.36 0.34
CA GLN A 127 0.48 -30.63 -0.39
C GLN A 127 1.83 -31.25 -0.79
N GLU A 128 2.84 -30.43 -1.08
CA GLU A 128 4.17 -30.89 -1.50
C GLU A 128 5.17 -31.07 -0.33
N ALA A 129 4.86 -30.54 0.86
CA ALA A 129 5.77 -30.65 1.99
C ALA A 129 5.70 -32.06 2.62
N PRO A 130 6.85 -32.68 2.91
CA PRO A 130 6.87 -33.94 3.64
C PRO A 130 6.12 -33.78 4.98
N LEU A 131 5.20 -34.69 5.25
CA LEU A 131 4.28 -34.73 6.40
C LEU A 131 4.91 -34.53 7.80
N GLY A 132 6.23 -34.37 7.89
CA GLY A 132 6.96 -34.17 9.17
C GLY A 132 7.32 -32.73 9.50
N ARG A 133 7.06 -31.73 8.65
CA ARG A 133 7.52 -30.35 8.87
C ARG A 133 6.42 -29.33 9.22
N PHE A 134 5.15 -29.69 9.07
CA PHE A 134 4.03 -28.83 9.42
C PHE A 134 3.19 -29.46 10.52
N SER A 135 2.88 -28.68 11.55
CA SER A 135 1.97 -29.11 12.58
C SER A 135 0.51 -29.04 12.07
N LEU A 136 -0.39 -29.84 12.66
CA LEU A 136 -1.82 -29.73 12.43
C LEU A 136 -2.34 -28.29 12.66
N ARG A 137 -1.68 -27.57 13.56
CA ARG A 137 -1.98 -26.17 13.87
C ARG A 137 -1.68 -25.25 12.69
N ASP A 138 -0.55 -25.49 12.00
CA ASP A 138 -0.17 -24.70 10.80
C ASP A 138 -1.14 -24.99 9.64
N TYR A 139 -1.61 -26.22 9.51
CA TYR A 139 -2.63 -26.60 8.52
C TYR A 139 -3.99 -25.96 8.82
N ILE A 140 -4.46 -25.98 10.06
CA ILE A 140 -5.73 -25.35 10.45
C ILE A 140 -5.63 -23.84 10.26
N HIS A 141 -4.50 -23.23 10.61
CA HIS A 141 -4.28 -21.80 10.42
C HIS A 141 -4.23 -21.43 8.93
N ALA A 142 -3.57 -22.23 8.11
CA ALA A 142 -3.57 -22.07 6.65
C ALA A 142 -4.98 -22.16 6.05
N LYS A 143 -5.79 -23.12 6.51
CA LYS A 143 -7.17 -23.31 6.05
C LYS A 143 -8.11 -22.19 6.48
N GLN A 144 -7.97 -21.70 7.72
CA GLN A 144 -8.70 -20.52 8.20
C GLN A 144 -8.34 -19.26 7.38
N ILE A 145 -7.06 -19.11 7.04
CA ILE A 145 -6.59 -18.04 6.15
C ILE A 145 -7.21 -18.17 4.75
N GLU A 146 -7.38 -19.35 4.20
CA GLU A 146 -8.06 -19.57 2.91
C GLU A 146 -9.55 -19.19 2.96
N GLU A 147 -10.23 -19.52 4.03
CA GLU A 147 -11.66 -19.19 4.23
C GLU A 147 -11.87 -17.68 4.51
N GLU A 148 -10.89 -17.02 5.16
CA GLU A 148 -10.90 -15.58 5.41
C GLU A 148 -10.41 -14.75 4.22
N ILE A 149 -9.67 -15.32 3.28
CA ILE A 149 -9.11 -14.64 2.11
C ILE A 149 -9.79 -15.13 0.82
N ALA A 150 -11.07 -15.07 0.74
CA ALA A 150 -11.70 -14.85 -0.55
C ALA A 150 -11.42 -13.40 -0.96
N VAL A 151 -10.17 -13.11 -1.42
CA VAL A 151 -9.87 -11.83 -2.07
C VAL A 151 -10.77 -11.74 -3.27
N THR A 152 -11.92 -11.14 -3.07
CA THR A 152 -12.83 -10.88 -4.14
C THR A 152 -12.24 -9.74 -4.97
N GLU A 153 -12.49 -9.78 -6.27
CA GLU A 153 -12.22 -8.67 -7.16
C GLU A 153 -12.81 -7.36 -6.60
N GLU A 154 -13.94 -7.47 -5.92
CA GLU A 154 -14.65 -6.41 -5.23
C GLU A 154 -13.80 -5.76 -4.13
N THR A 155 -13.20 -6.55 -3.23
CA THR A 155 -12.33 -6.00 -2.17
C THR A 155 -11.11 -5.26 -2.73
N CYS A 156 -10.54 -5.77 -3.84
CA CYS A 156 -9.44 -5.08 -4.54
C CYS A 156 -9.91 -3.76 -5.15
N GLN A 157 -11.12 -3.74 -5.74
CA GLN A 157 -11.69 -2.52 -6.31
C GLN A 157 -12.01 -1.48 -5.23
N GLU A 158 -12.59 -1.88 -4.11
CA GLU A 158 -12.85 -1.00 -2.98
C GLU A 158 -11.56 -0.39 -2.43
N GLY A 159 -10.52 -1.22 -2.26
CA GLY A 159 -9.22 -0.73 -1.84
C GLY A 159 -8.58 0.24 -2.84
N TYR A 160 -8.70 -0.02 -4.15
CA TYR A 160 -8.25 0.91 -5.18
C TYR A 160 -9.00 2.24 -5.09
N SER A 161 -10.34 2.19 -5.04
CA SER A 161 -11.18 3.38 -4.93
C SER A 161 -10.89 4.20 -3.67
N LEU A 162 -10.54 3.54 -2.56
CA LEU A 162 -10.12 4.23 -1.34
C LEU A 162 -8.89 5.11 -1.58
N VAL A 163 -7.81 4.57 -2.17
CA VAL A 163 -6.59 5.35 -2.38
C VAL A 163 -6.75 6.39 -3.49
N GLU A 164 -7.56 6.12 -4.52
CA GLU A 164 -7.91 7.08 -5.56
C GLU A 164 -8.64 8.28 -4.95
N ASN A 165 -9.66 8.05 -4.12
CA ASN A 165 -10.38 9.11 -3.42
C ASN A 165 -9.47 9.92 -2.50
N ILE A 166 -8.52 9.28 -1.82
CA ILE A 166 -7.53 9.97 -0.98
C ILE A 166 -6.64 10.89 -1.83
N VAL A 167 -6.20 10.45 -3.01
CA VAL A 167 -5.40 11.27 -3.93
C VAL A 167 -6.20 12.47 -4.43
N ASP A 168 -7.45 12.26 -4.85
CA ASP A 168 -8.34 13.33 -5.31
C ASP A 168 -8.64 14.35 -4.21
N GLU A 169 -8.89 13.88 -2.99
CA GLU A 169 -9.09 14.73 -1.81
C GLU A 169 -7.84 15.56 -1.52
N ALA A 170 -6.64 14.96 -1.60
CA ALA A 170 -5.39 15.66 -1.39
C ALA A 170 -5.18 16.78 -2.41
N GLU A 171 -5.39 16.50 -3.70
CA GLU A 171 -5.27 17.50 -4.76
C GLU A 171 -6.23 18.67 -4.57
N LYS A 172 -7.48 18.36 -4.23
CA LYS A 172 -8.51 19.38 -4.00
C LYS A 172 -8.22 20.20 -2.75
N LYS A 173 -7.93 19.56 -1.63
CA LYS A 173 -7.75 20.21 -0.33
C LYS A 173 -6.51 21.08 -0.27
N PHE A 174 -5.41 20.62 -0.86
CA PHE A 174 -4.12 21.30 -0.79
C PHE A 174 -3.76 22.04 -2.08
N SER A 175 -4.67 22.09 -3.06
CA SER A 175 -4.51 22.78 -4.35
C SER A 175 -3.23 22.40 -5.10
N VAL A 176 -2.84 21.11 -5.02
CA VAL A 176 -1.65 20.56 -5.65
C VAL A 176 -2.06 19.51 -6.67
N LYS A 177 -1.62 19.64 -7.92
CA LYS A 177 -1.80 18.58 -8.94
C LYS A 177 -0.68 17.56 -8.79
N LEU A 178 -1.04 16.31 -8.51
CA LEU A 178 -0.13 15.18 -8.31
C LEU A 178 0.17 14.39 -9.61
N SER A 179 -0.03 15.05 -10.75
CA SER A 179 0.21 14.54 -12.10
C SER A 179 1.53 15.02 -12.69
#